data_7ae6074ebb3e6a209d4823a5d938d13b
#
_entry.id   7ae6074ebb3e6a209d4823a5d938d13b
#
_cell.length_a   1.000
_cell.length_b   1.000
_cell.length_c   1.000
_cell.angle_alpha   90.00
_cell.angle_beta   90.00
_cell.angle_gamma   90.00
#
_symmetry.space_group_name_H-M   'P 1'
#
loop_
_entity.id
_entity.type
_entity.pdbx_description
1 polymer ?
#
loop_
_entity_poly.entity_id
_entity_poly.type
_entity_poly.pdbx_seq_one_letter_code
_entity_poly.pdbx_strand_id
1 'polypeptide(L)'
;MVKFVSESDFIKSYNNLIIPYITKRRTDGTFCGFNQAEIFYSIFKADKERGKVILLHGYTEGIEKYRELIYYFLQDGLSVYVYDQRSHGKSHHPVSDVTLVHVDSFDEYVYDLEYFIDNVVSNVLPNKKGEVPLFIYAHSMGGAVATLYLEKGGTKIKKAVLNAPMIAHRRPSISHVIMLPLLSIVALFAPKKRIFTMPKYPGYENFEDYSGTSAQRFWAYENYKRENIIYAGWAPTHAWARESFKVPFKILKKGAVEKINVPVYVYSAELDKVVKNSYHLKFVRRLKYGVYKIIKNAKHEIFNSTNDVLESYITEVLNVLK
;
A
#
# COMPACT_ATOMS: atom_id res chain seq x y z
N MET A 1 21.79 12.31 -6.49
CA MET A 1 21.75 10.83 -6.51
C MET A 1 21.37 10.37 -5.12
N VAL A 2 20.37 9.49 -5.00
CA VAL A 2 19.90 8.96 -3.70
C VAL A 2 21.01 8.12 -3.07
N LYS A 3 21.23 8.31 -1.76
CA LYS A 3 22.17 7.52 -0.97
C LYS A 3 21.39 6.41 -0.26
N PHE A 4 21.66 5.18 -0.65
CA PHE A 4 21.07 4.02 0.00
C PHE A 4 21.76 3.71 1.33
N VAL A 5 20.98 3.19 2.28
CA VAL A 5 21.48 2.77 3.58
C VAL A 5 21.97 1.33 3.47
N SER A 6 23.16 1.05 4.00
CA SER A 6 23.73 -0.30 4.02
C SER A 6 22.90 -1.24 4.89
N GLU A 7 22.74 -2.49 4.46
CA GLU A 7 22.06 -3.52 5.25
C GLU A 7 22.80 -3.84 6.56
N SER A 8 24.13 -3.87 6.54
CA SER A 8 24.94 -4.18 7.74
C SER A 8 24.78 -3.14 8.85
N ASP A 9 24.57 -1.87 8.51
CA ASP A 9 24.41 -0.77 9.45
C ASP A 9 22.97 -0.26 9.53
N PHE A 10 22.01 -1.04 9.03
CA PHE A 10 20.64 -0.59 8.83
C PHE A 10 20.00 -0.01 10.09
N ILE A 11 19.99 -0.74 11.20
CA ILE A 11 19.35 -0.30 12.46
C ILE A 11 19.97 1.00 12.97
N LYS A 12 21.30 1.13 12.91
CA LYS A 12 21.99 2.37 13.30
C LYS A 12 21.60 3.53 12.40
N SER A 13 21.60 3.33 11.09
CA SER A 13 21.23 4.35 10.10
C SER A 13 19.74 4.68 10.18
N TYR A 14 18.91 3.67 10.42
CA TYR A 14 17.47 3.86 10.59
C TYR A 14 17.17 4.82 11.75
N ASN A 15 17.77 4.59 12.92
CA ASN A 15 17.53 5.40 14.10
C ASN A 15 18.21 6.78 14.05
N ASN A 16 19.44 6.86 13.53
CA ASN A 16 20.25 8.08 13.61
C ASN A 16 20.19 8.96 12.36
N LEU A 17 19.73 8.43 11.22
CA LEU A 17 19.65 9.16 9.96
C LEU A 17 18.21 9.21 9.43
N ILE A 18 17.57 8.06 9.17
CA ILE A 18 16.26 8.01 8.51
C ILE A 18 15.20 8.70 9.38
N ILE A 19 15.04 8.25 10.64
CA ILE A 19 14.01 8.78 11.55
C ILE A 19 14.16 10.29 11.76
N PRO A 20 15.33 10.84 12.15
CA PRO A 20 15.48 12.28 12.33
C PRO A 20 15.24 13.08 11.04
N TYR A 21 15.67 12.54 9.88
CA TYR A 21 15.50 13.21 8.59
C TYR A 21 14.04 13.35 8.20
N ILE A 22 13.26 12.27 8.28
CA ILE A 22 11.85 12.30 7.91
C ILE A 22 10.99 13.05 8.94
N THR A 23 11.29 12.93 10.24
CA THR A 23 10.54 13.59 11.32
C THR A 23 10.56 15.11 11.19
N LYS A 24 11.72 15.69 10.83
CA LYS A 24 11.83 17.15 10.61
C LYS A 24 10.98 17.66 9.44
N ARG A 25 10.53 16.79 8.56
CA ARG A 25 9.78 17.10 7.32
C ARG A 25 8.34 16.62 7.37
N ARG A 26 7.93 16.08 8.52
CA ARG A 26 6.61 15.48 8.74
C ARG A 26 5.62 16.49 9.29
N THR A 27 4.43 16.50 8.74
CA THR A 27 3.24 17.16 9.29
C THR A 27 2.11 16.15 9.31
N ASP A 28 1.49 15.98 10.47
CA ASP A 28 0.38 15.06 10.68
C ASP A 28 -0.95 15.80 10.71
N GLY A 29 -2.01 15.09 10.35
CA GLY A 29 -3.38 15.59 10.42
C GLY A 29 -4.40 14.48 10.29
N THR A 30 -5.68 14.84 10.31
CA THR A 30 -6.78 13.93 10.05
C THR A 30 -7.75 14.51 9.02
N PHE A 31 -8.53 13.65 8.38
CA PHE A 31 -9.65 14.04 7.54
C PHE A 31 -10.85 13.12 7.77
N CYS A 32 -12.04 13.62 7.46
CA CYS A 32 -13.27 12.82 7.53
C CYS A 32 -13.43 12.02 6.24
N GLY A 33 -13.18 10.72 6.32
CA GLY A 33 -13.39 9.76 5.24
C GLY A 33 -14.86 9.32 5.12
N PHE A 34 -15.10 8.20 4.44
CA PHE A 34 -16.43 7.62 4.27
C PHE A 34 -17.13 7.41 5.63
N ASN A 35 -18.43 7.78 5.69
CA ASN A 35 -19.23 7.75 6.91
C ASN A 35 -18.60 8.50 8.11
N GLN A 36 -17.97 9.65 7.85
CA GLN A 36 -17.33 10.49 8.87
C GLN A 36 -16.24 9.78 9.68
N ALA A 37 -15.68 8.69 9.16
CA ALA A 37 -14.55 8.01 9.78
C ALA A 37 -13.33 8.93 9.81
N GLU A 38 -12.71 9.11 10.97
CA GLU A 38 -11.47 9.87 11.10
C GLU A 38 -10.30 9.07 10.51
N ILE A 39 -9.64 9.64 9.51
CA ILE A 39 -8.51 9.05 8.82
C ILE A 39 -7.25 9.87 9.08
N PHE A 40 -6.25 9.23 9.68
CA PHE A 40 -4.97 9.84 10.00
C PHE A 40 -4.05 9.87 8.79
N TYR A 41 -3.39 11.01 8.55
CA TYR A 41 -2.40 11.14 7.49
C TYR A 41 -1.12 11.82 7.94
N SER A 42 -0.07 11.63 7.16
CA SER A 42 1.19 12.35 7.27
C SER A 42 1.62 12.90 5.91
N ILE A 43 2.15 14.10 5.91
CA ILE A 43 2.78 14.73 4.74
C ILE A 43 4.25 14.93 5.07
N PHE A 44 5.10 14.43 4.18
CA PHE A 44 6.55 14.62 4.25
C PHE A 44 6.99 15.51 3.09
N LYS A 45 7.53 16.68 3.40
CA LYS A 45 7.92 17.67 2.39
C LYS A 45 9.38 17.55 2.01
N ALA A 46 9.66 17.44 0.69
CA ALA A 46 11.01 17.51 0.17
C ALA A 46 11.52 18.96 0.16
N ASP A 47 12.81 19.18 0.40
CA ASP A 47 13.43 20.52 0.42
C ASP A 47 13.35 21.20 -0.96
N LYS A 48 13.45 20.42 -2.05
CA LYS A 48 13.27 20.85 -3.44
C LYS A 48 12.26 19.94 -4.10
N GLU A 49 10.98 20.31 -4.02
CA GLU A 49 9.90 19.50 -4.52
C GLU A 49 9.88 19.47 -6.05
N ARG A 50 10.15 18.31 -6.66
CA ARG A 50 10.01 18.05 -8.10
C ARG A 50 8.73 17.29 -8.46
N GLY A 51 8.06 16.70 -7.47
CA GLY A 51 6.85 15.92 -7.61
C GLY A 51 6.26 15.51 -6.27
N LYS A 52 5.03 15.03 -6.30
CA LYS A 52 4.30 14.53 -5.14
C LYS A 52 3.97 13.05 -5.36
N VAL A 53 4.13 12.23 -4.32
CA VAL A 53 3.76 10.81 -4.34
C VAL A 53 2.70 10.56 -3.28
N ILE A 54 1.56 10.02 -3.71
CA ILE A 54 0.61 9.40 -2.79
C ILE A 54 1.09 7.97 -2.56
N LEU A 55 1.40 7.64 -1.31
CA LEU A 55 1.80 6.31 -0.91
C LEU A 55 0.59 5.59 -0.29
N LEU A 56 0.25 4.42 -0.83
CA LEU A 56 -0.82 3.56 -0.33
C LEU A 56 -0.24 2.25 0.17
N HIS A 57 -0.34 2.02 1.47
CA HIS A 57 0.19 0.84 2.13
C HIS A 57 -0.66 -0.42 1.89
N GLY A 58 -0.10 -1.60 2.18
CA GLY A 58 -0.77 -2.89 2.06
C GLY A 58 -1.66 -3.24 3.25
N TYR A 59 -2.21 -4.44 3.21
CA TYR A 59 -2.99 -5.05 4.29
C TYR A 59 -2.10 -5.28 5.52
N THR A 60 -2.61 -5.01 6.73
CA THR A 60 -1.91 -5.11 8.02
C THR A 60 -0.66 -4.22 8.16
N GLU A 61 -0.59 -3.16 7.38
CA GLU A 61 0.51 -2.20 7.39
C GLU A 61 0.04 -0.82 7.89
N GLY A 62 0.92 0.15 7.81
CA GLY A 62 0.64 1.55 8.12
C GLY A 62 1.79 2.45 7.67
N ILE A 63 1.65 3.76 7.85
CA ILE A 63 2.64 4.77 7.46
C ILE A 63 4.04 4.41 7.92
N GLU A 64 4.18 3.94 9.14
CA GLU A 64 5.46 3.75 9.80
C GLU A 64 6.33 2.63 9.20
N LYS A 65 5.71 1.70 8.47
CA LYS A 65 6.43 0.65 7.73
C LYS A 65 7.25 1.21 6.56
N TYR A 66 6.86 2.37 6.04
CA TYR A 66 7.44 2.96 4.83
C TYR A 66 8.50 4.03 5.08
N ARG A 67 8.99 4.18 6.32
CA ARG A 67 9.94 5.24 6.71
C ARG A 67 11.18 5.29 5.82
N GLU A 68 11.78 4.15 5.48
CA GLU A 68 12.95 4.08 4.59
C GLU A 68 12.60 4.49 3.15
N LEU A 69 11.48 4.02 2.62
CA LEU A 69 11.01 4.40 1.28
C LEU A 69 10.69 5.90 1.20
N ILE A 70 10.05 6.45 2.23
CA ILE A 70 9.79 7.89 2.35
C ILE A 70 11.11 8.67 2.33
N TYR A 71 12.11 8.20 3.07
CA TYR A 71 13.44 8.82 3.08
C TYR A 71 14.06 8.86 1.68
N TYR A 72 13.97 7.79 0.89
CA TYR A 72 14.48 7.76 -0.49
C TYR A 72 13.70 8.68 -1.43
N PHE A 73 12.39 8.74 -1.32
CA PHE A 73 11.56 9.66 -2.10
C PHE A 73 11.92 11.11 -1.81
N LEU A 74 12.08 11.47 -0.54
CA LEU A 74 12.46 12.83 -0.13
C LEU A 74 13.85 13.24 -0.66
N GLN A 75 14.83 12.33 -0.64
CA GLN A 75 16.15 12.59 -1.21
C GLN A 75 16.12 12.89 -2.71
N ASP A 76 15.15 12.31 -3.42
CA ASP A 76 14.95 12.50 -4.87
C ASP A 76 14.04 13.70 -5.18
N GLY A 77 13.66 14.48 -4.17
CA GLY A 77 12.78 15.65 -4.34
C GLY A 77 11.30 15.32 -4.51
N LEU A 78 10.86 14.12 -4.11
CA LEU A 78 9.46 13.74 -4.09
C LEU A 78 8.89 13.94 -2.69
N SER A 79 7.94 14.87 -2.54
CA SER A 79 7.15 14.96 -1.31
C SER A 79 6.17 13.79 -1.22
N VAL A 80 6.02 13.22 -0.02
CA VAL A 80 5.19 12.04 0.19
C VAL A 80 3.94 12.40 0.98
N TYR A 81 2.79 12.01 0.44
CA TYR A 81 1.48 12.12 1.04
C TYR A 81 0.97 10.71 1.33
N VAL A 82 0.74 10.39 2.58
CA VAL A 82 0.37 9.03 3.00
C VAL A 82 -0.66 9.11 4.12
N TYR A 83 -1.59 8.16 4.16
CA TYR A 83 -2.53 8.02 5.27
C TYR A 83 -2.61 6.56 5.71
N ASP A 84 -2.87 6.34 6.99
CA ASP A 84 -3.25 5.02 7.48
C ASP A 84 -4.65 4.70 6.93
N GLN A 85 -4.78 3.70 6.09
CA GLN A 85 -6.07 3.32 5.54
C GLN A 85 -7.00 2.87 6.69
N ARG A 86 -8.32 3.06 6.57
CA ARG A 86 -9.27 2.66 7.61
C ARG A 86 -9.00 1.25 8.13
N SER A 87 -9.20 1.00 9.41
CA SER A 87 -8.84 -0.21 10.13
C SER A 87 -7.33 -0.49 10.24
N HIS A 88 -6.48 0.52 10.01
CA HIS A 88 -5.04 0.41 10.15
C HIS A 88 -4.48 1.62 10.90
N GLY A 89 -3.39 1.38 11.66
CA GLY A 89 -2.64 2.42 12.33
C GLY A 89 -3.52 3.35 13.17
N LYS A 90 -3.33 4.65 13.04
CA LYS A 90 -4.05 5.68 13.80
C LYS A 90 -5.42 6.07 13.22
N SER A 91 -5.82 5.49 12.08
CA SER A 91 -7.14 5.74 11.49
C SER A 91 -8.24 4.99 12.21
N HIS A 92 -9.50 5.36 11.96
CA HIS A 92 -10.68 4.74 12.54
C HIS A 92 -10.70 3.21 12.41
N HIS A 93 -10.92 2.53 13.53
CA HIS A 93 -11.12 1.07 13.61
C HIS A 93 -12.60 0.77 13.86
N PRO A 94 -13.33 0.17 12.88
CA PRO A 94 -14.75 -0.15 13.01
C PRO A 94 -15.05 -1.31 13.99
N VAL A 95 -14.00 -2.00 14.47
CA VAL A 95 -14.05 -3.07 15.48
C VAL A 95 -13.09 -2.74 16.62
N SER A 96 -13.45 -3.16 17.85
CA SER A 96 -12.67 -2.83 19.06
C SER A 96 -11.31 -3.52 19.13
N ASP A 97 -11.15 -4.68 18.49
CA ASP A 97 -9.86 -5.37 18.38
C ASP A 97 -9.06 -4.73 17.23
N VAL A 98 -8.10 -3.88 17.57
CA VAL A 98 -7.26 -3.15 16.60
C VAL A 98 -6.37 -4.06 15.74
N THR A 99 -6.21 -5.32 16.11
CA THR A 99 -5.50 -6.31 15.31
C THR A 99 -6.35 -6.87 14.16
N LEU A 100 -7.65 -6.55 14.13
CA LEU A 100 -8.56 -6.96 13.07
C LEU A 100 -8.72 -5.88 12.02
N VAL A 101 -8.53 -6.24 10.78
CA VAL A 101 -8.83 -5.36 9.64
C VAL A 101 -10.27 -5.60 9.19
N HIS A 102 -11.05 -4.53 9.15
CA HIS A 102 -12.45 -4.56 8.77
C HIS A 102 -12.80 -3.46 7.77
N VAL A 103 -13.62 -3.82 6.79
CA VAL A 103 -14.29 -2.89 5.89
C VAL A 103 -15.58 -3.56 5.40
N ASP A 104 -16.65 -2.81 5.25
CA ASP A 104 -17.91 -3.35 4.70
C ASP A 104 -17.86 -3.41 3.17
N SER A 105 -17.15 -2.47 2.53
CA SER A 105 -16.88 -2.46 1.10
C SER A 105 -15.51 -1.87 0.78
N PHE A 106 -14.81 -2.40 -0.23
CA PHE A 106 -13.58 -1.76 -0.76
C PHE A 106 -13.85 -0.39 -1.38
N ASP A 107 -15.10 -0.07 -1.70
CA ASP A 107 -15.46 1.26 -2.18
C ASP A 107 -15.26 2.35 -1.13
N GLU A 108 -15.24 2.01 0.17
CA GLU A 108 -14.90 2.91 1.26
C GLU A 108 -13.42 3.34 1.20
N TYR A 109 -12.50 2.40 0.93
CA TYR A 109 -11.08 2.74 0.70
C TYR A 109 -10.89 3.65 -0.51
N VAL A 110 -11.66 3.39 -1.57
CA VAL A 110 -11.58 4.21 -2.80
C VAL A 110 -12.12 5.61 -2.53
N TYR A 111 -13.21 5.75 -1.77
CA TYR A 111 -13.75 7.04 -1.35
C TYR A 111 -12.73 7.83 -0.51
N ASP A 112 -12.10 7.17 0.48
CA ASP A 112 -11.09 7.82 1.33
C ASP A 112 -9.89 8.32 0.51
N LEU A 113 -9.45 7.54 -0.48
CA LEU A 113 -8.38 7.95 -1.40
C LEU A 113 -8.80 9.15 -2.25
N GLU A 114 -10.00 9.12 -2.83
CA GLU A 114 -10.55 10.21 -3.63
C GLU A 114 -10.64 11.49 -2.81
N TYR A 115 -11.22 11.41 -1.61
CA TYR A 115 -11.31 12.53 -0.68
C TYR A 115 -9.92 13.08 -0.28
N PHE A 116 -8.97 12.19 0.05
CA PHE A 116 -7.60 12.57 0.39
C PHE A 116 -6.92 13.34 -0.76
N ILE A 117 -7.06 12.85 -1.99
CA ILE A 117 -6.52 13.53 -3.17
C ILE A 117 -7.15 14.91 -3.36
N ASP A 118 -8.47 15.00 -3.22
CA ASP A 118 -9.23 16.20 -3.54
C ASP A 118 -9.10 17.28 -2.46
N ASN A 119 -9.04 16.89 -1.19
CA ASN A 119 -9.13 17.83 -0.07
C ASN A 119 -7.82 18.00 0.72
N VAL A 120 -6.91 17.04 0.68
CA VAL A 120 -5.62 17.15 1.38
C VAL A 120 -4.47 17.42 0.41
N VAL A 121 -4.36 16.61 -0.66
CA VAL A 121 -3.25 16.75 -1.62
C VAL A 121 -3.44 17.94 -2.55
N SER A 122 -4.68 18.20 -3.01
CA SER A 122 -5.01 19.25 -3.99
C SER A 122 -5.21 20.64 -3.36
N ASN A 123 -5.35 20.77 -2.03
CA ASN A 123 -5.37 22.08 -1.34
C ASN A 123 -4.03 22.83 -1.49
N VAL A 124 -3.03 22.21 -2.08
CA VAL A 124 -1.85 22.86 -2.61
C VAL A 124 -2.17 23.31 -4.04
N LEU A 125 -2.99 24.37 -4.16
CA LEU A 125 -3.38 25.19 -5.34
C LEU A 125 -3.54 24.45 -6.68
N PRO A 126 -4.74 24.49 -7.28
CA PRO A 126 -5.00 23.90 -8.60
C PRO A 126 -4.36 24.74 -9.72
N ASN A 127 -3.77 24.05 -10.70
CA ASN A 127 -3.50 24.52 -12.07
C ASN A 127 -2.81 25.89 -12.23
N LYS A 128 -1.78 26.19 -11.45
CA LYS A 128 -0.87 27.31 -11.79
C LYS A 128 0.35 26.80 -12.57
N LYS A 129 0.79 27.63 -13.54
CA LYS A 129 2.06 27.44 -14.28
C LYS A 129 3.19 27.16 -13.26
N GLY A 130 3.72 25.90 -13.24
CA GLY A 130 4.72 25.46 -12.24
C GLY A 130 4.25 24.37 -11.27
N GLU A 131 3.06 23.82 -11.43
CA GLU A 131 2.56 22.71 -10.60
C GLU A 131 3.38 21.43 -10.85
N VAL A 132 3.89 20.84 -9.76
CA VAL A 132 4.64 19.58 -9.84
C VAL A 132 3.71 18.38 -10.03
N PRO A 133 4.15 17.33 -10.76
CA PRO A 133 3.32 16.17 -11.06
C PRO A 133 2.95 15.39 -9.80
N LEU A 134 1.75 14.79 -9.83
CA LEU A 134 1.25 13.90 -8.79
C LEU A 134 1.32 12.45 -9.25
N PHE A 135 1.93 11.60 -8.45
CA PHE A 135 2.14 10.19 -8.69
C PHE A 135 1.45 9.33 -7.62
N ILE A 136 1.21 8.06 -7.94
CA ILE A 136 0.86 7.03 -6.96
C ILE A 136 1.99 6.01 -6.88
N TYR A 137 2.37 5.66 -5.63
CA TYR A 137 3.08 4.43 -5.30
C TYR A 137 2.20 3.61 -4.37
N ALA A 138 1.81 2.42 -4.77
CA ALA A 138 0.86 1.61 -4.02
C ALA A 138 1.32 0.16 -3.89
N HIS A 139 1.27 -0.38 -2.68
CA HIS A 139 1.64 -1.76 -2.39
C HIS A 139 0.41 -2.62 -2.09
N SER A 140 0.38 -3.85 -2.63
CA SER A 140 -0.57 -4.91 -2.28
C SER A 140 -2.03 -4.43 -2.25
N MET A 141 -2.71 -4.43 -1.09
CA MET A 141 -4.07 -3.90 -0.91
C MET A 141 -4.18 -2.46 -1.41
N GLY A 142 -3.21 -1.60 -1.07
CA GLY A 142 -3.17 -0.22 -1.60
C GLY A 142 -3.11 -0.19 -3.13
N GLY A 143 -2.45 -1.17 -3.76
CA GLY A 143 -2.43 -1.33 -5.21
C GLY A 143 -3.81 -1.68 -5.79
N ALA A 144 -4.63 -2.47 -5.09
CA ALA A 144 -6.02 -2.71 -5.47
C ALA A 144 -6.86 -1.43 -5.35
N VAL A 145 -6.72 -0.69 -4.25
CA VAL A 145 -7.42 0.59 -4.02
C VAL A 145 -7.05 1.61 -5.10
N ALA A 146 -5.73 1.77 -5.38
CA ALA A 146 -5.24 2.65 -6.45
C ALA A 146 -5.82 2.27 -7.82
N THR A 147 -5.86 0.97 -8.14
CA THR A 147 -6.42 0.49 -9.41
C THR A 147 -7.90 0.83 -9.54
N LEU A 148 -8.70 0.55 -8.51
CA LEU A 148 -10.14 0.87 -8.50
C LEU A 148 -10.39 2.38 -8.62
N TYR A 149 -9.55 3.22 -8.00
CA TYR A 149 -9.61 4.67 -8.16
C TYR A 149 -9.29 5.10 -9.61
N LEU A 150 -8.24 4.55 -10.20
CA LEU A 150 -7.84 4.88 -11.57
C LEU A 150 -8.90 4.45 -12.60
N GLU A 151 -9.62 3.35 -12.36
CA GLU A 151 -10.75 2.88 -13.19
C GLU A 151 -11.96 3.82 -13.15
N LYS A 152 -12.09 4.65 -12.11
CA LYS A 152 -13.10 5.73 -12.06
C LYS A 152 -12.69 6.98 -12.86
N GLY A 153 -11.48 7.01 -13.41
CA GLY A 153 -11.01 8.12 -14.24
C GLY A 153 -10.02 9.07 -13.54
N GLY A 154 -9.30 8.63 -12.53
CA GLY A 154 -8.32 9.40 -11.71
C GLY A 154 -7.37 10.32 -12.49
N THR A 155 -7.87 11.41 -13.05
CA THR A 155 -7.20 12.30 -14.02
C THR A 155 -6.10 13.17 -13.41
N LYS A 156 -6.08 13.33 -12.09
CA LYS A 156 -5.04 14.10 -11.37
C LYS A 156 -3.70 13.39 -11.32
N ILE A 157 -3.70 12.07 -11.53
CA ILE A 157 -2.49 11.23 -11.43
C ILE A 157 -1.73 11.25 -12.75
N LYS A 158 -0.42 11.53 -12.69
CA LYS A 158 0.44 11.54 -13.89
C LYS A 158 0.96 10.16 -14.25
N LYS A 159 1.34 9.35 -13.25
CA LYS A 159 1.80 7.96 -13.38
C LYS A 159 1.49 7.18 -12.09
N ALA A 160 1.32 5.88 -12.20
CA ALA A 160 1.15 5.00 -11.05
C ALA A 160 2.18 3.86 -11.05
N VAL A 161 2.78 3.60 -9.90
CA VAL A 161 3.64 2.45 -9.61
C VAL A 161 2.88 1.53 -8.66
N LEU A 162 2.61 0.32 -9.11
CA LEU A 162 1.92 -0.72 -8.35
C LEU A 162 2.91 -1.83 -7.99
N ASN A 163 3.29 -1.90 -6.73
CA ASN A 163 4.19 -2.90 -6.17
C ASN A 163 3.40 -4.10 -5.68
N ALA A 164 3.51 -5.23 -6.34
CA ALA A 164 2.83 -6.49 -6.05
C ALA A 164 1.31 -6.29 -5.72
N PRO A 165 0.52 -5.61 -6.61
CA PRO A 165 -0.84 -5.21 -6.27
C PRO A 165 -1.76 -6.40 -6.00
N MET A 166 -2.64 -6.30 -5.00
CA MET A 166 -3.60 -7.32 -4.63
C MET A 166 -4.74 -7.40 -5.65
N ILE A 167 -4.46 -7.88 -6.88
CA ILE A 167 -5.52 -8.13 -7.87
C ILE A 167 -6.20 -9.47 -7.59
N ALA A 168 -5.44 -10.50 -7.21
CA ALA A 168 -6.00 -11.78 -6.79
C ALA A 168 -5.08 -12.48 -5.78
N HIS A 169 -5.69 -13.04 -4.72
CA HIS A 169 -4.97 -13.81 -3.72
C HIS A 169 -4.42 -15.12 -4.28
N ARG A 170 -3.25 -15.53 -3.80
CA ARG A 170 -2.65 -16.84 -4.11
C ARG A 170 -3.21 -17.95 -3.23
N ARG A 171 -3.54 -17.64 -1.97
CA ARG A 171 -4.12 -18.59 -1.01
C ARG A 171 -5.49 -18.12 -0.55
N PRO A 172 -6.41 -19.01 -0.21
CA PRO A 172 -6.34 -20.46 -0.44
C PRO A 172 -6.27 -20.78 -1.94
N SER A 173 -5.81 -22.00 -2.29
CA SER A 173 -5.72 -22.48 -3.69
C SER A 173 -7.10 -22.69 -4.33
N ILE A 174 -8.17 -22.46 -3.57
CA ILE A 174 -9.57 -22.57 -4.01
C ILE A 174 -9.90 -21.38 -4.91
N SER A 175 -10.69 -21.62 -5.94
CA SER A 175 -11.15 -20.59 -6.86
C SER A 175 -11.93 -19.48 -6.14
N HIS A 176 -11.68 -18.21 -6.51
CA HIS A 176 -12.44 -17.07 -6.00
C HIS A 176 -13.95 -17.22 -6.25
N VAL A 177 -14.34 -17.88 -7.33
CA VAL A 177 -15.74 -18.16 -7.67
C VAL A 177 -16.42 -19.05 -6.62
N ILE A 178 -15.68 -20.03 -6.05
CA ILE A 178 -16.19 -20.93 -5.00
C ILE A 178 -16.12 -20.26 -3.63
N MET A 179 -15.02 -19.58 -3.33
CA MET A 179 -14.81 -18.97 -2.00
C MET A 179 -15.74 -17.79 -1.73
N LEU A 180 -16.05 -16.98 -2.74
CA LEU A 180 -16.85 -15.77 -2.55
C LEU A 180 -18.26 -16.04 -2.02
N PRO A 181 -19.06 -17.01 -2.54
CA PRO A 181 -20.34 -17.37 -1.95
C PRO A 181 -20.24 -17.82 -0.49
N LEU A 182 -19.26 -18.66 -0.17
CA LEU A 182 -19.05 -19.15 1.21
C LEU A 182 -18.74 -18.00 2.17
N LEU A 183 -17.80 -17.13 1.81
CA LEU A 183 -17.48 -15.94 2.61
C LEU A 183 -18.67 -14.98 2.71
N SER A 184 -19.50 -14.89 1.68
CA SER A 184 -20.68 -14.02 1.69
C SER A 184 -21.73 -14.50 2.68
N ILE A 185 -21.95 -15.82 2.77
CA ILE A 185 -22.86 -16.40 3.75
C ILE A 185 -22.35 -16.14 5.17
N VAL A 186 -21.09 -16.43 5.45
CA VAL A 186 -20.52 -16.23 6.80
C VAL A 186 -20.51 -14.75 7.17
N ALA A 187 -20.15 -13.86 6.24
CA ALA A 187 -20.14 -12.43 6.47
C ALA A 187 -21.54 -11.82 6.68
N LEU A 188 -22.61 -12.50 6.23
CA LEU A 188 -23.99 -12.06 6.49
C LEU A 188 -24.34 -12.16 7.99
N PHE A 189 -23.88 -13.22 8.65
CA PHE A 189 -24.21 -13.48 10.06
C PHE A 189 -23.18 -12.91 11.05
N ALA A 190 -21.91 -12.78 10.64
CA ALA A 190 -20.83 -12.38 11.52
C ALA A 190 -19.79 -11.47 10.80
N PRO A 191 -20.20 -10.33 10.21
CA PRO A 191 -19.32 -9.52 9.35
C PRO A 191 -18.06 -9.03 10.07
N LYS A 192 -18.18 -8.62 11.34
CA LYS A 192 -17.11 -8.03 12.15
C LYS A 192 -16.27 -9.04 12.92
N LYS A 193 -16.59 -10.33 12.87
CA LYS A 193 -15.80 -11.36 13.55
C LYS A 193 -14.58 -11.75 12.71
N ARG A 194 -13.48 -12.08 13.40
CA ARG A 194 -12.26 -12.60 12.81
C ARG A 194 -12.55 -13.86 12.01
N ILE A 195 -11.91 -14.00 10.84
CA ILE A 195 -11.98 -15.23 10.06
C ILE A 195 -11.46 -16.41 10.88
N PHE A 196 -12.23 -17.52 10.92
CA PHE A 196 -11.94 -18.64 11.82
C PHE A 196 -10.65 -19.40 11.48
N THR A 197 -10.16 -19.27 10.25
CA THR A 197 -8.91 -19.91 9.80
C THR A 197 -7.63 -19.23 10.29
N MET A 198 -7.74 -18.05 10.91
CA MET A 198 -6.59 -17.33 11.45
C MET A 198 -6.63 -17.25 12.99
N PRO A 199 -5.51 -17.50 13.68
CA PRO A 199 -5.42 -17.38 15.14
C PRO A 199 -5.54 -15.91 15.59
N LYS A 200 -5.64 -15.69 16.90
CA LYS A 200 -5.44 -14.37 17.51
C LYS A 200 -4.00 -13.91 17.28
N TYR A 201 -3.79 -12.58 17.28
CA TYR A 201 -2.45 -12.03 17.22
C TYR A 201 -1.59 -12.59 18.38
N PRO A 202 -0.44 -13.19 18.07
CA PRO A 202 0.40 -13.82 19.11
C PRO A 202 1.29 -12.82 19.86
N GLY A 203 1.22 -11.53 19.54
CA GLY A 203 2.08 -10.47 20.10
C GLY A 203 3.35 -10.21 19.29
N TYR A 204 3.64 -11.01 18.29
CA TYR A 204 4.81 -10.86 17.40
C TYR A 204 4.60 -11.63 16.09
N GLU A 205 5.40 -11.30 15.08
CA GLU A 205 5.53 -12.08 13.84
C GLU A 205 6.89 -12.77 13.77
N ASN A 206 6.97 -13.90 13.07
CA ASN A 206 8.23 -14.59 12.81
C ASN A 206 8.83 -14.14 11.47
N PHE A 207 10.16 -13.99 11.44
CA PHE A 207 10.84 -13.62 10.19
C PHE A 207 10.67 -14.65 9.07
N GLU A 208 10.52 -15.94 9.39
CA GLU A 208 10.28 -17.02 8.43
C GLU A 208 9.00 -16.81 7.62
N ASP A 209 7.96 -16.21 8.24
CA ASP A 209 6.68 -15.91 7.63
C ASP A 209 6.67 -14.55 6.92
N TYR A 210 7.73 -13.77 7.09
CA TYR A 210 7.82 -12.42 6.57
C TYR A 210 7.81 -12.34 5.05
N SER A 211 7.10 -11.36 4.55
CA SER A 211 6.90 -11.13 3.13
C SER A 211 8.00 -10.31 2.44
N GLY A 212 9.04 -9.88 3.15
CA GLY A 212 10.29 -9.30 2.65
C GLY A 212 11.45 -10.29 2.76
N THR A 213 12.65 -9.87 2.36
CA THR A 213 13.87 -10.70 2.42
C THR A 213 14.92 -10.16 3.39
N SER A 214 14.83 -8.89 3.83
CA SER A 214 15.75 -8.28 4.77
C SER A 214 15.33 -8.49 6.23
N ALA A 215 16.16 -9.18 7.02
CA ALA A 215 15.93 -9.35 8.44
C ALA A 215 16.04 -8.02 9.21
N GLN A 216 16.92 -7.11 8.81
CA GLN A 216 17.11 -5.82 9.48
C GLN A 216 15.85 -4.94 9.32
N ARG A 217 15.25 -4.89 8.12
CA ARG A 217 14.01 -4.16 7.83
C ARG A 217 12.81 -4.76 8.54
N PHE A 218 12.77 -6.10 8.63
CA PHE A 218 11.77 -6.81 9.42
C PHE A 218 11.81 -6.37 10.88
N TRP A 219 12.95 -6.48 11.54
CA TRP A 219 13.08 -6.18 12.97
C TRP A 219 12.83 -4.70 13.28
N ALA A 220 13.20 -3.78 12.38
CA ALA A 220 12.91 -2.36 12.57
C ALA A 220 11.40 -2.08 12.67
N TYR A 221 10.57 -2.71 11.83
CA TYR A 221 9.12 -2.53 11.88
C TYR A 221 8.46 -3.42 12.94
N GLU A 222 8.92 -4.64 13.13
CA GLU A 222 8.38 -5.56 14.14
C GLU A 222 8.54 -5.01 15.56
N ASN A 223 9.72 -4.47 15.91
CA ASN A 223 9.93 -3.81 17.19
C ASN A 223 9.00 -2.61 17.37
N TYR A 224 8.80 -1.81 16.32
CA TYR A 224 7.86 -0.70 16.37
C TYR A 224 6.41 -1.16 16.63
N LYS A 225 5.94 -2.24 15.99
CA LYS A 225 4.60 -2.82 16.23
C LYS A 225 4.41 -3.32 17.66
N ARG A 226 5.44 -3.95 18.25
CA ARG A 226 5.41 -4.44 19.64
C ARG A 226 5.21 -3.32 20.64
N GLU A 227 5.80 -2.16 20.37
CA GLU A 227 5.65 -0.96 21.21
C GLU A 227 4.34 -0.21 20.90
N ASN A 228 3.76 -0.39 19.73
CA ASN A 228 2.61 0.34 19.21
C ASN A 228 1.57 -0.61 18.64
N ILE A 229 0.80 -1.25 19.51
CA ILE A 229 -0.19 -2.30 19.16
C ILE A 229 -1.20 -1.88 18.07
N ILE A 230 -1.47 -0.58 17.96
CA ILE A 230 -2.38 -0.04 16.94
C ILE A 230 -1.90 -0.31 15.50
N TYR A 231 -0.59 -0.57 15.32
CA TYR A 231 0.02 -0.94 14.04
C TYR A 231 0.15 -2.47 13.84
N ALA A 232 -0.30 -3.27 14.81
CA ALA A 232 -0.24 -4.72 14.76
C ALA A 232 -1.45 -5.36 14.06
N GLY A 233 -1.88 -4.80 12.92
CA GLY A 233 -2.87 -5.45 12.06
C GLY A 233 -2.47 -6.90 11.79
N TRP A 234 -3.42 -7.85 11.94
CA TRP A 234 -3.11 -9.28 11.88
C TRP A 234 -4.06 -10.09 11.02
N ALA A 235 -5.33 -10.05 11.33
CA ALA A 235 -6.30 -10.92 10.71
C ALA A 235 -7.47 -10.14 10.09
N PRO A 236 -8.08 -10.63 8.99
CA PRO A 236 -9.26 -10.03 8.42
C PRO A 236 -10.51 -10.44 9.22
N THR A 237 -11.50 -9.56 9.22
CA THR A 237 -12.88 -9.95 9.51
C THR A 237 -13.48 -10.69 8.32
N HIS A 238 -14.61 -11.38 8.53
CA HIS A 238 -15.32 -12.04 7.43
C HIS A 238 -15.75 -11.06 6.33
N ALA A 239 -16.17 -9.82 6.69
CA ALA A 239 -16.53 -8.80 5.72
C ALA A 239 -15.33 -8.39 4.86
N TRP A 240 -14.19 -8.10 5.48
CA TRP A 240 -12.99 -7.75 4.75
C TRP A 240 -12.52 -8.89 3.82
N ALA A 241 -12.53 -10.13 4.33
CA ALA A 241 -12.17 -11.31 3.53
C ALA A 241 -13.08 -11.44 2.31
N ARG A 242 -14.42 -11.36 2.50
CA ARG A 242 -15.38 -11.35 1.39
C ARG A 242 -15.06 -10.27 0.36
N GLU A 243 -14.85 -9.04 0.80
CA GLU A 243 -14.56 -7.91 -0.10
C GLU A 243 -13.24 -8.11 -0.87
N SER A 244 -12.19 -8.60 -0.21
CA SER A 244 -10.92 -8.88 -0.86
C SER A 244 -11.03 -9.94 -1.96
N PHE A 245 -11.92 -10.93 -1.79
CA PHE A 245 -12.23 -11.93 -2.82
C PHE A 245 -13.11 -11.39 -3.97
N LYS A 246 -13.77 -10.25 -3.80
CA LYS A 246 -14.47 -9.54 -4.90
C LYS A 246 -13.53 -8.74 -5.80
N VAL A 247 -12.35 -8.37 -5.30
CA VAL A 247 -11.40 -7.49 -6.01
C VAL A 247 -11.10 -7.95 -7.44
N PRO A 248 -10.77 -9.24 -7.72
CA PRO A 248 -10.52 -9.68 -9.09
C PRO A 248 -11.69 -9.44 -10.05
N PHE A 249 -12.91 -9.60 -9.56
CA PHE A 249 -14.13 -9.41 -10.36
C PHE A 249 -14.42 -7.93 -10.60
N LYS A 250 -14.10 -7.06 -9.62
CA LYS A 250 -14.24 -5.61 -9.77
C LYS A 250 -13.20 -5.08 -10.77
N ILE A 251 -11.91 -5.30 -10.51
CA ILE A 251 -10.79 -4.80 -11.33
C ILE A 251 -10.82 -5.36 -12.76
N LEU A 252 -11.04 -6.68 -12.92
CA LEU A 252 -11.00 -7.30 -14.24
C LEU A 252 -12.38 -7.31 -14.93
N LYS A 253 -13.32 -6.50 -14.48
CA LYS A 253 -14.60 -6.31 -15.18
C LYS A 253 -14.34 -5.76 -16.59
N LYS A 254 -15.10 -6.24 -17.56
CA LYS A 254 -14.99 -5.76 -18.96
C LYS A 254 -15.22 -4.23 -19.03
N GLY A 255 -14.31 -3.53 -19.66
CA GLY A 255 -14.38 -2.07 -19.82
C GLY A 255 -13.87 -1.28 -18.60
N ALA A 256 -13.44 -1.91 -17.49
CA ALA A 256 -12.94 -1.19 -16.32
C ALA A 256 -11.47 -0.76 -16.50
N VAL A 257 -10.58 -1.74 -16.72
CA VAL A 257 -9.15 -1.49 -16.93
C VAL A 257 -8.87 -0.54 -18.10
N GLU A 258 -9.65 -0.65 -19.15
CA GLU A 258 -9.53 0.16 -20.37
C GLU A 258 -9.83 1.66 -20.16
N LYS A 259 -10.45 2.03 -19.03
CA LYS A 259 -10.68 3.44 -18.66
C LYS A 259 -9.42 4.12 -18.10
N ILE A 260 -8.41 3.33 -17.70
CA ILE A 260 -7.18 3.89 -17.15
C ILE A 260 -6.35 4.51 -18.26
N ASN A 261 -6.25 5.83 -18.26
CA ASN A 261 -5.58 6.62 -19.30
C ASN A 261 -4.21 7.17 -18.87
N VAL A 262 -3.65 6.69 -17.75
CA VAL A 262 -2.32 7.07 -17.26
C VAL A 262 -1.35 5.90 -17.37
N PRO A 263 -0.04 6.14 -17.49
CA PRO A 263 0.96 5.09 -17.43
C PRO A 263 0.93 4.37 -16.08
N VAL A 264 0.83 3.03 -16.11
CA VAL A 264 0.83 2.17 -14.93
C VAL A 264 1.98 1.17 -15.02
N TYR A 265 2.86 1.21 -14.04
CA TYR A 265 4.01 0.31 -13.90
C TYR A 265 3.70 -0.72 -12.82
N VAL A 266 3.62 -1.97 -13.19
CA VAL A 266 3.30 -3.09 -12.28
C VAL A 266 4.56 -3.92 -12.04
N TYR A 267 5.03 -3.93 -10.81
CA TYR A 267 6.15 -4.75 -10.36
C TYR A 267 5.62 -5.96 -9.60
N SER A 268 5.98 -7.14 -10.07
CA SER A 268 5.67 -8.41 -9.42
C SER A 268 6.91 -8.99 -8.75
N ALA A 269 6.78 -9.53 -7.56
CA ALA A 269 7.86 -10.25 -6.92
C ALA A 269 7.94 -11.69 -7.46
N GLU A 270 9.15 -12.17 -7.80
CA GLU A 270 9.34 -13.52 -8.33
C GLU A 270 8.89 -14.60 -7.33
N LEU A 271 9.22 -14.41 -6.05
CA LEU A 271 8.96 -15.36 -4.97
C LEU A 271 7.66 -15.04 -4.19
N ASP A 272 6.73 -14.30 -4.82
CA ASP A 272 5.47 -13.90 -4.18
C ASP A 272 4.62 -15.12 -3.78
N LYS A 273 4.27 -15.21 -2.49
CA LYS A 273 3.39 -16.24 -1.93
C LYS A 273 2.01 -15.70 -1.53
N VAL A 274 1.79 -14.39 -1.68
CA VAL A 274 0.57 -13.68 -1.24
C VAL A 274 -0.39 -13.47 -2.41
N VAL A 275 0.09 -12.93 -3.53
CA VAL A 275 -0.72 -12.60 -4.71
C VAL A 275 -0.32 -13.38 -5.95
N LYS A 276 -1.23 -13.44 -6.93
CA LYS A 276 -1.02 -14.19 -8.19
C LYS A 276 -0.44 -13.27 -9.27
N ASN A 277 0.85 -13.39 -9.58
CA ASN A 277 1.52 -12.67 -10.67
C ASN A 277 0.82 -12.83 -12.03
N SER A 278 0.18 -13.97 -12.30
CA SER A 278 -0.59 -14.18 -13.51
C SER A 278 -1.78 -13.21 -13.67
N TYR A 279 -2.33 -12.71 -12.57
CA TYR A 279 -3.40 -11.71 -12.59
C TYR A 279 -2.83 -10.30 -12.82
N HIS A 280 -1.62 -10.00 -12.36
CA HIS A 280 -0.91 -8.77 -12.75
C HIS A 280 -0.72 -8.70 -14.27
N LEU A 281 -0.28 -9.80 -14.88
CA LEU A 281 -0.09 -9.88 -16.33
C LEU A 281 -1.43 -9.73 -17.09
N LYS A 282 -2.53 -10.36 -16.58
CA LYS A 282 -3.86 -10.18 -17.16
C LYS A 282 -4.32 -8.72 -17.10
N PHE A 283 -4.06 -8.03 -16.00
CA PHE A 283 -4.38 -6.63 -15.81
C PHE A 283 -3.57 -5.74 -16.77
N VAL A 284 -2.25 -5.89 -16.78
CA VAL A 284 -1.35 -5.06 -17.61
C VAL A 284 -1.65 -5.19 -19.11
N ARG A 285 -1.98 -6.41 -19.58
CA ARG A 285 -2.34 -6.64 -21.00
C ARG A 285 -3.56 -5.87 -21.47
N ARG A 286 -4.38 -5.38 -20.55
CA ARG A 286 -5.59 -4.61 -20.84
C ARG A 286 -5.40 -3.11 -20.66
N LEU A 287 -4.28 -2.67 -20.09
CA LEU A 287 -3.93 -1.27 -19.93
C LEU A 287 -3.50 -0.67 -21.29
N LYS A 288 -3.90 0.56 -21.55
CA LYS A 288 -3.44 1.32 -22.72
C LYS A 288 -1.94 1.66 -22.62
N TYR A 289 -1.47 1.97 -21.41
CA TYR A 289 -0.10 2.35 -21.12
C TYR A 289 0.44 1.54 -19.92
N GLY A 290 0.44 0.22 -20.05
CA GLY A 290 0.86 -0.71 -19.01
C GLY A 290 2.29 -1.19 -19.21
N VAL A 291 3.10 -1.17 -18.13
CA VAL A 291 4.43 -1.77 -18.09
C VAL A 291 4.44 -2.85 -17.02
N TYR A 292 4.96 -4.03 -17.33
CA TYR A 292 5.05 -5.17 -16.41
C TYR A 292 6.49 -5.60 -16.22
N LYS A 293 6.90 -5.77 -14.96
CA LYS A 293 8.23 -6.27 -14.62
C LYS A 293 8.19 -7.24 -13.45
N ILE A 294 8.99 -8.29 -13.51
CA ILE A 294 9.23 -9.21 -12.40
C ILE A 294 10.56 -8.87 -11.75
N ILE A 295 10.53 -8.61 -10.44
CA ILE A 295 11.72 -8.38 -9.63
C ILE A 295 12.22 -9.72 -9.12
N LYS A 296 13.41 -10.10 -9.56
CA LYS A 296 14.08 -11.34 -9.21
C LYS A 296 14.47 -11.37 -7.73
N ASN A 297 14.46 -12.54 -7.13
CA ASN A 297 14.82 -12.78 -5.72
C ASN A 297 13.98 -11.99 -4.69
N ALA A 298 12.94 -11.27 -5.12
CA ALA A 298 12.05 -10.55 -4.22
C ALA A 298 10.89 -11.42 -3.74
N LYS A 299 10.52 -11.29 -2.48
CA LYS A 299 9.23 -11.69 -1.93
C LYS A 299 8.21 -10.55 -2.13
N HIS A 300 6.97 -10.72 -1.62
CA HIS A 300 5.85 -9.80 -1.80
C HIS A 300 6.18 -8.32 -1.51
N GLU A 301 6.89 -8.05 -0.43
CA GLU A 301 7.35 -6.71 -0.04
C GLU A 301 8.69 -6.37 -0.71
N ILE A 302 8.67 -6.04 -2.01
CA ILE A 302 9.88 -5.75 -2.78
C ILE A 302 10.71 -4.61 -2.15
N PHE A 303 10.04 -3.61 -1.58
CA PHE A 303 10.67 -2.45 -0.92
C PHE A 303 11.31 -2.79 0.45
N ASN A 304 11.14 -4.01 0.93
CA ASN A 304 11.78 -4.56 2.14
C ASN A 304 12.72 -5.75 1.80
N SER A 305 13.25 -5.74 0.59
CA SER A 305 14.27 -6.69 0.17
C SER A 305 15.65 -6.33 0.71
N THR A 306 16.60 -7.28 0.60
CA THR A 306 18.03 -7.01 0.79
C THR A 306 18.55 -5.98 -0.22
N ASN A 307 19.65 -5.30 0.09
CA ASN A 307 20.11 -4.14 -0.70
C ASN A 307 20.36 -4.44 -2.17
N ASP A 308 20.85 -5.63 -2.52
CA ASP A 308 21.07 -6.06 -3.90
C ASP A 308 19.81 -5.97 -4.79
N VAL A 309 18.64 -6.26 -4.20
CA VAL A 309 17.35 -6.12 -4.88
C VAL A 309 16.78 -4.71 -4.70
N LEU A 310 16.80 -4.19 -3.47
CA LEU A 310 16.18 -2.92 -3.11
C LEU A 310 16.72 -1.74 -3.91
N GLU A 311 18.06 -1.61 -4.00
CA GLU A 311 18.71 -0.45 -4.63
C GLU A 311 18.35 -0.35 -6.12
N SER A 312 18.39 -1.46 -6.83
CA SER A 312 18.02 -1.51 -8.24
C SER A 312 16.53 -1.20 -8.44
N TYR A 313 15.67 -1.78 -7.58
CA TYR A 313 14.24 -1.56 -7.63
C TYR A 313 13.85 -0.10 -7.35
N ILE A 314 14.36 0.49 -6.26
CA ILE A 314 14.06 1.88 -5.91
C ILE A 314 14.61 2.85 -6.95
N THR A 315 15.82 2.61 -7.46
CA THR A 315 16.40 3.43 -8.54
C THR A 315 15.49 3.44 -9.77
N GLU A 316 14.94 2.29 -10.14
CA GLU A 316 14.01 2.19 -11.26
C GLU A 316 12.68 2.91 -10.96
N VAL A 317 12.11 2.74 -9.76
CA VAL A 317 10.89 3.45 -9.34
C VAL A 317 11.10 4.97 -9.42
N LEU A 318 12.22 5.48 -8.90
CA LEU A 318 12.54 6.90 -8.95
C LEU A 318 12.70 7.42 -10.38
N ASN A 319 13.26 6.62 -11.29
CA ASN A 319 13.36 6.97 -12.71
C ASN A 319 12.00 6.98 -13.41
N VAL A 320 11.10 6.07 -13.06
CA VAL A 320 9.71 6.06 -13.55
C VAL A 320 8.96 7.31 -13.10
N LEU A 321 9.20 7.79 -11.89
CA LEU A 321 8.53 8.96 -11.29
C LEU A 321 9.19 10.31 -11.67
N LYS A 322 9.97 10.35 -12.72
CA LYS A 322 10.48 11.60 -13.37
C LYS A 322 9.52 12.11 -14.47
#